data_6de34e29800eef49fcf2a27be90c508a
#
_entry.id   6de34e29800eef49fcf2a27be90c508a
#
_cell.length_a   1.000
_cell.length_b   1.000
_cell.length_c   1.000
_cell.angle_alpha   90.00
_cell.angle_beta   90.00
_cell.angle_gamma   90.00
#
_symmetry.space_group_name_H-M   'P 1'
#
loop_
_entity.id
_entity.type
_entity.pdbx_description
1 polymer ?
#
loop_
_entity_poly.entity_id
_entity_poly.type
_entity_poly.pdbx_seq_one_letter_code
_entity_poly.pdbx_strand_id
1 'polypeptide(L)'
;MKLTSHEEYGLRCLIRVAQQGPGGKLTIPEISSAEGISDAYAGKLMRMLRLSGFVVATRGTGGYALARPANEIVLSEVMALLGGRLFEGDFCATHPGQLKACVRLPDCSARVLWRAVQAAVDDVLKRTTLQDLLFDEQQMMVHLKHLRESAAPARWQ
;
A
#
# COMPACT_ATOMS: atom_id res chain seq x y z
N MET A 1 -12.81 7.65 5.85
CA MET A 1 -11.76 6.90 5.15
C MET A 1 -11.18 7.81 4.10
N LYS A 2 -9.89 8.10 4.11
CA LYS A 2 -9.28 9.05 3.19
C LYS A 2 -7.87 8.57 2.86
N LEU A 3 -7.60 8.33 1.57
CA LEU A 3 -6.26 8.09 1.07
C LEU A 3 -5.43 9.36 1.28
N THR A 4 -4.27 9.24 1.88
CA THR A 4 -3.37 10.38 2.13
C THR A 4 -2.42 10.60 0.95
N SER A 5 -1.91 11.83 0.81
CA SER A 5 -0.86 12.13 -0.19
C SER A 5 0.39 11.26 0.00
N HIS A 6 0.66 10.85 1.24
CA HIS A 6 1.81 9.99 1.57
C HIS A 6 1.66 8.58 0.99
N GLU A 7 0.46 8.01 1.12
CA GLU A 7 0.12 6.69 0.55
C GLU A 7 0.12 6.74 -0.97
N GLU A 8 -0.54 7.73 -1.55
CA GLU A 8 -0.67 7.89 -2.99
C GLU A 8 0.70 8.10 -3.66
N TYR A 9 1.45 9.12 -3.24
CA TYR A 9 2.75 9.41 -3.86
C TYR A 9 3.83 8.36 -3.54
N GLY A 10 3.76 7.72 -2.37
CA GLY A 10 4.63 6.61 -2.03
C GLY A 10 4.46 5.43 -2.99
N LEU A 11 3.21 5.06 -3.26
CA LEU A 11 2.87 4.02 -4.22
C LEU A 11 3.28 4.41 -5.65
N ARG A 12 3.00 5.65 -6.09
CA ARG A 12 3.37 6.15 -7.41
C ARG A 12 4.88 6.16 -7.63
N CYS A 13 5.66 6.58 -6.65
CA CYS A 13 7.13 6.49 -6.72
C CYS A 13 7.60 5.03 -6.93
N LEU A 14 6.99 4.08 -6.22
CA LEU A 14 7.34 2.66 -6.36
C LEU A 14 6.97 2.12 -7.75
N ILE A 15 5.78 2.46 -8.26
CA ILE A 15 5.35 2.13 -9.63
C ILE A 15 6.34 2.69 -10.65
N ARG A 16 6.80 3.92 -10.48
CA ARG A 16 7.74 4.58 -11.39
C ARG A 16 9.07 3.83 -11.48
N VAL A 17 9.59 3.35 -10.34
CA VAL A 17 10.78 2.50 -10.32
C VAL A 17 10.50 1.14 -10.99
N ALA A 18 9.34 0.53 -10.75
CA ALA A 18 8.97 -0.74 -11.34
C ALA A 18 8.84 -0.69 -12.88
N GLN A 19 8.37 0.45 -13.42
CA GLN A 19 8.26 0.69 -14.87
C GLN A 19 9.61 0.65 -15.62
N GLN A 20 10.72 0.79 -14.91
CA GLN A 20 12.06 0.69 -15.53
C GLN A 20 12.45 -0.74 -15.88
N GLY A 21 11.67 -1.72 -15.44
CA GLY A 21 11.96 -3.14 -15.69
C GLY A 21 13.13 -3.68 -14.86
N PRO A 22 13.52 -4.93 -15.10
CA PRO A 22 14.58 -5.60 -14.36
C PRO A 22 15.94 -4.87 -14.54
N GLY A 23 16.57 -4.51 -13.42
CA GLY A 23 17.86 -3.79 -13.42
C GLY A 23 17.78 -2.31 -13.77
N GLY A 24 16.62 -1.80 -14.18
CA GLY A 24 16.40 -0.38 -14.40
C GLY A 24 16.39 0.40 -13.10
N LYS A 25 16.76 1.69 -13.17
CA LYS A 25 16.88 2.57 -12.01
C LYS A 25 16.46 3.98 -12.32
N LEU A 26 16.03 4.72 -11.31
CA LEU A 26 15.70 6.14 -11.38
C LEU A 26 16.36 6.90 -10.24
N THR A 27 16.81 8.11 -10.53
CA THR A 27 17.29 9.08 -9.56
C THR A 27 16.11 9.84 -8.91
N ILE A 28 16.37 10.51 -7.78
CA ILE A 28 15.35 11.35 -7.13
C ILE A 28 14.80 12.45 -8.07
N PRO A 29 15.64 13.22 -8.81
CA PRO A 29 15.13 14.21 -9.75
C PRO A 29 14.26 13.63 -10.86
N GLU A 30 14.58 12.45 -11.37
CA GLU A 30 13.74 11.78 -12.38
C GLU A 30 12.37 11.37 -11.83
N ILE A 31 12.36 10.81 -10.61
CA ILE A 31 11.10 10.44 -9.92
C ILE A 31 10.27 11.68 -9.60
N SER A 32 10.88 12.72 -9.03
CA SER A 32 10.18 13.94 -8.64
C SER A 32 9.58 14.68 -9.83
N SER A 33 10.35 14.78 -10.92
CA SER A 33 9.87 15.36 -12.18
C SER A 33 8.70 14.57 -12.78
N ALA A 34 8.81 13.23 -12.80
CA ALA A 34 7.78 12.36 -13.36
C ALA A 34 6.49 12.36 -12.56
N GLU A 35 6.56 12.53 -11.23
CA GLU A 35 5.40 12.50 -10.34
C GLU A 35 4.88 13.90 -9.97
N GLY A 36 5.55 14.96 -10.38
CA GLY A 36 5.16 16.35 -10.09
C GLY A 36 5.27 16.72 -8.61
N ILE A 37 6.27 16.17 -7.90
CA ILE A 37 6.52 16.43 -6.48
C ILE A 37 7.93 17.00 -6.30
N SER A 38 8.21 17.56 -5.11
CA SER A 38 9.56 18.07 -4.82
C SER A 38 10.59 16.94 -4.63
N ASP A 39 11.86 17.20 -4.93
CA ASP A 39 12.97 16.26 -4.69
C ASP A 39 13.07 15.87 -3.22
N ALA A 40 12.86 16.82 -2.31
CA ALA A 40 12.87 16.57 -0.88
C ALA A 40 11.77 15.57 -0.47
N TYR A 41 10.57 15.70 -1.04
CA TYR A 41 9.46 14.79 -0.74
C TYR A 41 9.67 13.42 -1.38
N ALA A 42 10.08 13.36 -2.65
CA ALA A 42 10.47 12.12 -3.31
C ALA A 42 11.58 11.40 -2.54
N GLY A 43 12.61 12.13 -2.09
CA GLY A 43 13.70 11.59 -1.29
C GLY A 43 13.24 10.98 0.05
N LYS A 44 12.29 11.63 0.74
CA LYS A 44 11.68 11.09 1.96
C LYS A 44 10.96 9.77 1.71
N LEU A 45 10.11 9.72 0.66
CA LEU A 45 9.36 8.51 0.27
C LEU A 45 10.30 7.37 -0.13
N MET A 46 11.28 7.65 -0.99
CA MET A 46 12.24 6.65 -1.46
C MET A 46 13.14 6.13 -0.34
N ARG A 47 13.53 6.98 0.63
CA ARG A 47 14.25 6.54 1.82
C ARG A 47 13.45 5.55 2.64
N MET A 48 12.15 5.80 2.83
CA MET A 48 11.26 4.91 3.58
C MET A 48 11.09 3.58 2.85
N LEU A 49 10.80 3.59 1.55
CA LEU A 49 10.70 2.38 0.71
C LEU A 49 12.01 1.56 0.73
N ARG A 50 13.17 2.23 0.77
CA ARG A 50 14.48 1.57 0.87
C ARG A 50 14.68 0.92 2.23
N LEU A 51 14.37 1.61 3.31
CA LEU A 51 14.53 1.06 4.68
C LEU A 51 13.63 -0.17 4.92
N SER A 52 12.50 -0.24 4.22
CA SER A 52 11.57 -1.37 4.27
C SER A 52 11.83 -2.45 3.21
N GLY A 53 12.92 -2.33 2.44
CA GLY A 53 13.35 -3.38 1.51
C GLY A 53 12.57 -3.49 0.21
N PHE A 54 11.80 -2.47 -0.19
CA PHE A 54 11.12 -2.45 -1.49
C PHE A 54 12.04 -1.99 -2.62
N VAL A 55 12.96 -1.09 -2.32
CA VAL A 55 13.94 -0.58 -3.27
C VAL A 55 15.35 -0.61 -2.68
N VAL A 56 16.35 -0.66 -3.54
CA VAL A 56 17.77 -0.56 -3.20
C VAL A 56 18.37 0.69 -3.84
N ALA A 57 19.28 1.35 -3.13
CA ALA A 57 20.08 2.42 -3.69
C ALA A 57 21.28 1.83 -4.43
N THR A 58 21.50 2.23 -5.67
CA THR A 58 22.64 1.79 -6.48
C THR A 58 23.83 2.73 -6.29
N ARG A 59 25.02 2.15 -6.07
CA ARG A 59 26.29 2.91 -5.99
C ARG A 59 26.73 3.37 -7.39
N GLY A 60 27.57 4.38 -7.45
CA GLY A 60 28.13 4.90 -8.70
C GLY A 60 27.23 5.96 -9.34
N THR A 61 26.54 5.63 -10.41
CA THR A 61 25.66 6.55 -11.15
C THR A 61 24.42 7.00 -10.34
N GLY A 62 24.23 6.48 -9.12
CA GLY A 62 23.11 6.82 -8.26
C GLY A 62 21.78 6.20 -8.71
N GLY A 63 20.71 6.44 -7.92
CA GLY A 63 19.36 6.02 -8.23
C GLY A 63 18.88 4.83 -7.42
N TYR A 64 17.61 4.49 -7.63
CA TYR A 64 16.89 3.42 -6.95
C TYR A 64 16.39 2.40 -7.96
N ALA A 65 16.55 1.12 -7.63
CA ALA A 65 15.98 -0.02 -8.35
C ALA A 65 15.09 -0.82 -7.41
N LEU A 66 14.19 -1.68 -7.95
CA LEU A 66 13.46 -2.62 -7.11
C LEU A 66 14.42 -3.58 -6.40
N ALA A 67 14.15 -3.88 -5.14
CA ALA A 67 14.91 -4.85 -4.35
C ALA A 67 14.59 -6.31 -4.70
N ARG A 68 13.40 -6.54 -5.26
CA ARG A 68 12.88 -7.85 -5.69
C ARG A 68 11.93 -7.66 -6.88
N PRO A 69 11.61 -8.72 -7.64
CA PRO A 69 10.68 -8.64 -8.78
C PRO A 69 9.33 -8.04 -8.40
N ALA A 70 8.72 -7.25 -9.30
CA ALA A 70 7.46 -6.56 -9.04
C ALA A 70 6.29 -7.51 -8.72
N ASN A 71 6.29 -8.73 -9.28
CA ASN A 71 5.29 -9.77 -8.97
C ASN A 71 5.46 -10.41 -7.58
N GLU A 72 6.57 -10.16 -6.90
CA GLU A 72 6.81 -10.61 -5.51
C GLU A 72 6.51 -9.50 -4.48
N ILE A 73 6.19 -8.29 -4.92
CA ILE A 73 5.82 -7.16 -4.06
C ILE A 73 4.30 -7.09 -3.96
N VAL A 74 3.77 -7.57 -2.84
CA VAL A 74 2.32 -7.56 -2.58
C VAL A 74 1.89 -6.20 -2.05
N LEU A 75 0.79 -5.65 -2.58
CA LEU A 75 0.35 -4.30 -2.23
C LEU A 75 -0.06 -4.14 -0.76
N SER A 76 -0.49 -5.21 -0.09
CA SER A 76 -0.77 -5.14 1.35
C SER A 76 0.47 -4.79 2.18
N GLU A 77 1.67 -5.23 1.78
CA GLU A 77 2.93 -4.87 2.45
C GLU A 77 3.29 -3.41 2.21
N VAL A 78 3.12 -2.93 0.98
CA VAL A 78 3.40 -1.54 0.59
C VAL A 78 2.47 -0.58 1.34
N MET A 79 1.16 -0.86 1.34
CA MET A 79 0.18 -0.01 2.00
C MET A 79 0.30 -0.04 3.52
N ALA A 80 0.67 -1.17 4.12
CA ALA A 80 0.98 -1.24 5.55
C ALA A 80 2.16 -0.34 5.95
N LEU A 81 3.17 -0.20 5.08
CA LEU A 81 4.28 0.73 5.29
C LEU A 81 3.85 2.19 5.16
N LEU A 82 3.07 2.51 4.10
CA LEU A 82 2.76 3.89 3.72
C LEU A 82 1.70 4.54 4.60
N GLY A 83 0.65 3.81 4.97
CA GLY A 83 -0.52 4.38 5.65
C GLY A 83 -1.04 3.57 6.83
N GLY A 84 -0.54 2.36 7.01
CA GLY A 84 -1.05 1.44 8.01
C GLY A 84 -2.38 0.80 7.60
N ARG A 85 -3.13 0.35 8.60
CA ARG A 85 -4.43 -0.30 8.42
C ARG A 85 -5.55 0.70 8.67
N LEU A 86 -6.65 0.54 7.95
CA LEU A 86 -7.86 1.35 8.15
C LEU A 86 -8.47 1.14 9.53
N PHE A 87 -8.44 -0.11 10.01
CA PHE A 87 -8.91 -0.49 11.34
C PHE A 87 -7.93 -1.49 11.97
N GLU A 88 -7.33 -1.08 13.07
CA GLU A 88 -6.41 -1.92 13.83
C GLU A 88 -7.15 -2.70 14.92
N GLY A 89 -6.68 -3.91 15.21
CA GLY A 89 -7.34 -4.82 16.18
C GLY A 89 -7.39 -4.27 17.59
N ASP A 90 -6.48 -3.37 17.95
CA ASP A 90 -6.35 -2.73 19.25
C ASP A 90 -7.08 -1.37 19.35
N PHE A 91 -7.76 -0.93 18.29
CA PHE A 91 -8.46 0.37 18.27
C PHE A 91 -9.33 0.60 19.51
N CYS A 92 -10.09 -0.42 19.93
CA CYS A 92 -10.96 -0.30 21.13
C CYS A 92 -10.17 -0.18 22.43
N ALA A 93 -8.95 -0.70 22.50
CA ALA A 93 -8.08 -0.59 23.66
C ALA A 93 -7.40 0.80 23.71
N THR A 94 -7.05 1.34 22.54
CA THR A 94 -6.36 2.66 22.41
C THR A 94 -7.33 3.84 22.43
N HIS A 95 -8.64 3.60 22.19
CA HIS A 95 -9.69 4.63 22.14
C HIS A 95 -10.86 4.32 23.08
N PRO A 96 -10.63 4.17 24.40
CA PRO A 96 -11.71 3.81 25.34
C PRO A 96 -12.64 4.98 25.69
N GLY A 97 -12.39 6.19 25.18
CA GLY A 97 -13.08 7.42 25.57
C GLY A 97 -12.53 7.94 26.91
N GLN A 98 -13.41 8.39 27.80
CA GLN A 98 -13.03 8.91 29.12
C GLN A 98 -12.88 7.80 30.20
N LEU A 99 -13.15 6.56 29.85
CA LEU A 99 -13.10 5.41 30.77
C LEU A 99 -11.84 4.57 30.56
N LYS A 100 -11.55 3.65 31.49
CA LYS A 100 -10.44 2.71 31.35
C LYS A 100 -10.64 1.66 30.25
N ALA A 101 -11.90 1.42 29.86
CA ALA A 101 -12.27 0.50 28.79
C ALA A 101 -13.48 1.07 28.02
N CYS A 102 -13.57 0.73 26.75
CA CYS A 102 -14.69 1.13 25.90
C CYS A 102 -16.00 0.50 26.45
N VAL A 103 -17.02 1.33 26.64
CA VAL A 103 -18.34 0.90 27.13
C VAL A 103 -19.04 -0.12 26.21
N ARG A 104 -18.66 -0.18 24.94
CA ARG A 104 -19.19 -1.12 23.96
C ARG A 104 -18.38 -2.42 23.85
N LEU A 105 -17.36 -2.61 24.69
CA LEU A 105 -16.45 -3.75 24.56
C LEU A 105 -17.14 -5.12 24.53
N PRO A 106 -18.18 -5.39 25.35
CA PRO A 106 -18.88 -6.67 25.33
C PRO A 106 -19.67 -6.96 24.06
N ASP A 107 -20.33 -5.91 23.49
CA ASP A 107 -21.16 -6.04 22.29
C ASP A 107 -21.08 -4.76 21.46
N CYS A 108 -20.45 -4.85 20.27
CA CYS A 108 -20.20 -3.71 19.41
C CYS A 108 -20.33 -4.05 17.92
N SER A 109 -21.53 -3.79 17.36
CA SER A 109 -21.79 -3.95 15.92
C SER A 109 -20.87 -3.09 15.04
N ALA A 110 -20.50 -1.88 15.49
CA ALA A 110 -19.55 -1.02 14.77
C ALA A 110 -18.17 -1.68 14.63
N ARG A 111 -17.68 -2.37 15.66
CA ARG A 111 -16.41 -3.12 15.59
C ARG A 111 -16.48 -4.23 14.56
N VAL A 112 -17.59 -4.95 14.49
CA VAL A 112 -17.82 -6.00 13.48
C VAL A 112 -17.80 -5.41 12.08
N LEU A 113 -18.50 -4.29 11.87
CA LEU A 113 -18.50 -3.57 10.59
C LEU A 113 -17.07 -3.16 10.16
N TRP A 114 -16.30 -2.53 11.04
CA TRP A 114 -14.95 -2.06 10.69
C TRP A 114 -13.97 -3.21 10.42
N ARG A 115 -14.10 -4.32 11.13
CA ARG A 115 -13.36 -5.54 10.83
C ARG A 115 -13.70 -6.10 9.46
N ALA A 116 -14.98 -6.08 9.09
CA ALA A 116 -15.42 -6.52 7.76
C ALA A 116 -14.89 -5.64 6.64
N VAL A 117 -14.94 -4.31 6.81
CA VAL A 117 -14.36 -3.36 5.84
C VAL A 117 -12.86 -3.56 5.70
N GLN A 118 -12.14 -3.70 6.82
CA GLN A 118 -10.70 -3.98 6.78
C GLN A 118 -10.39 -5.30 6.07
N ALA A 119 -11.17 -6.36 6.34
CA ALA A 119 -10.97 -7.65 5.67
C ALA A 119 -11.18 -7.56 4.15
N ALA A 120 -12.15 -6.77 3.69
CA ALA A 120 -12.39 -6.55 2.26
C ALA A 120 -11.22 -5.78 1.60
N VAL A 121 -10.68 -4.76 2.27
CA VAL A 121 -9.50 -4.04 1.82
C VAL A 121 -8.28 -4.96 1.78
N ASP A 122 -8.05 -5.73 2.85
CA ASP A 122 -6.95 -6.70 2.93
C ASP A 122 -7.02 -7.75 1.81
N ASP A 123 -8.21 -8.25 1.47
CA ASP A 123 -8.38 -9.26 0.41
C ASP A 123 -7.93 -8.72 -0.95
N VAL A 124 -8.35 -7.50 -1.30
CA VAL A 124 -7.93 -6.86 -2.57
C VAL A 124 -6.42 -6.64 -2.58
N LEU A 125 -5.86 -6.05 -1.51
CA LEU A 125 -4.44 -5.69 -1.46
C LEU A 125 -3.51 -6.92 -1.39
N LYS A 126 -3.92 -8.02 -0.75
CA LYS A 126 -3.14 -9.27 -0.68
C LYS A 126 -3.09 -10.03 -2.01
N ARG A 127 -4.09 -9.84 -2.85
CA ARG A 127 -4.22 -10.50 -4.15
C ARG A 127 -3.74 -9.65 -5.31
N THR A 128 -3.23 -8.45 -5.03
CA THR A 128 -2.69 -7.53 -6.02
C THR A 128 -1.21 -7.30 -5.75
N THR A 129 -0.40 -7.41 -6.78
CA THR A 129 1.05 -7.18 -6.74
C THR A 129 1.40 -5.84 -7.38
N LEU A 130 2.63 -5.38 -7.18
CA LEU A 130 3.15 -4.21 -7.89
C LEU A 130 3.18 -4.42 -9.41
N GLN A 131 3.37 -5.66 -9.87
CA GLN A 131 3.32 -6.01 -11.31
C GLN A 131 1.95 -5.70 -11.91
N ASP A 132 0.85 -5.95 -11.18
CA ASP A 132 -0.51 -5.70 -11.66
C ASP A 132 -0.79 -4.19 -11.83
N LEU A 133 -0.10 -3.33 -11.08
CA LEU A 133 -0.18 -1.88 -11.22
C LEU A 133 0.61 -1.32 -12.42
N LEU A 134 1.35 -2.16 -13.15
CA LEU A 134 1.97 -1.79 -14.41
C LEU A 134 1.02 -1.96 -15.60
N PHE A 135 -0.15 -2.54 -15.39
CA PHE A 135 -1.24 -2.60 -16.36
C PHE A 135 -1.77 -1.19 -16.68
N ASP A 136 -2.37 -1.05 -17.84
CA ASP A 136 -3.21 0.12 -18.10
C ASP A 136 -4.52 0.06 -17.29
N GLU A 137 -5.27 1.16 -17.28
CA GLU A 137 -6.51 1.27 -16.49
C GLU A 137 -7.54 0.20 -16.86
N GLN A 138 -7.66 -0.12 -18.15
CA GLN A 138 -8.61 -1.12 -18.64
C GLN A 138 -8.22 -2.54 -18.21
N GLN A 139 -6.95 -2.88 -18.31
CA GLN A 139 -6.41 -4.16 -17.84
C GLN A 139 -6.58 -4.31 -16.34
N MET A 140 -6.32 -3.25 -15.58
CA MET A 140 -6.51 -3.24 -14.12
C MET A 140 -7.99 -3.41 -13.74
N MET A 141 -8.93 -2.79 -14.47
CA MET A 141 -10.37 -3.03 -14.24
C MET A 141 -10.75 -4.49 -14.44
N VAL A 142 -10.25 -5.14 -15.49
CA VAL A 142 -10.49 -6.57 -15.76
C VAL A 142 -9.90 -7.43 -14.64
N HIS A 143 -8.66 -7.15 -14.22
CA HIS A 143 -7.99 -7.85 -13.12
C HIS A 143 -8.82 -7.78 -11.82
N LEU A 144 -9.24 -6.59 -11.41
CA LEU A 144 -10.06 -6.39 -10.21
C LEU A 144 -11.43 -7.06 -10.29
N LYS A 145 -12.04 -7.11 -11.48
CA LYS A 145 -13.29 -7.85 -11.69
C LYS A 145 -13.09 -9.35 -11.44
N HIS A 146 -12.04 -9.96 -11.99
CA HIS A 146 -11.70 -11.36 -11.75
C HIS A 146 -11.40 -11.65 -10.27
N LEU A 147 -10.72 -10.74 -9.58
CA LEU A 147 -10.49 -10.87 -8.13
C LEU A 147 -11.81 -10.92 -7.34
N ARG A 148 -12.79 -10.11 -7.72
CA ARG A 148 -14.11 -10.09 -7.06
C ARG A 148 -14.93 -11.35 -7.36
N GLU A 149 -14.90 -11.84 -8.59
CA GLU A 149 -15.64 -13.04 -9.01
C GLU A 149 -15.05 -14.32 -8.40
N SER A 150 -13.74 -14.37 -8.18
CA SER A 150 -13.04 -15.49 -7.54
C SER A 150 -13.03 -15.42 -6.00
N ALA A 151 -13.45 -14.31 -5.39
CA ALA A 151 -13.68 -14.23 -3.97
C ALA A 151 -14.94 -15.05 -3.64
N ALA A 152 -14.80 -16.17 -2.92
CA ALA A 152 -15.95 -16.86 -2.36
C ALA A 152 -16.76 -15.88 -1.50
N PRO A 153 -18.10 -15.93 -1.52
CA PRO A 153 -18.89 -15.05 -0.68
C PRO A 153 -18.45 -15.24 0.77
N ALA A 154 -17.99 -14.16 1.39
CA ALA A 154 -17.58 -14.16 2.78
C ALA A 154 -18.76 -14.66 3.61
N ARG A 155 -18.70 -15.90 4.09
CA ARG A 155 -19.66 -16.39 5.07
C ARG A 155 -19.33 -15.68 6.37
N TRP A 156 -20.17 -14.73 6.73
CA TRP A 156 -20.16 -14.09 8.01
C TRP A 156 -20.60 -15.12 9.08
N GLN A 157 -19.63 -15.75 9.75
CA GLN A 157 -19.85 -16.53 10.97
C GLN A 157 -19.43 -15.71 12.18
#